data_f384ef714875e460df3635f18aebbbdb
#
_entry.id   f384ef714875e460df3635f18aebbbdb
#
_cell.length_a   1.000
_cell.length_b   1.000
_cell.length_c   1.000
_cell.angle_alpha   90.00
_cell.angle_beta   90.00
_cell.angle_gamma   90.00
#
_symmetry.space_group_name_H-M   'P 1'
#
loop_
_entity.id
_entity.type
_entity.pdbx_description
1 polymer ?
#
loop_
_entity_poly.entity_id
_entity_poly.type
_entity_poly.pdbx_seq_one_letter_code
_entity_poly.pdbx_strand_id
1 'polypeptide(L)'
;MRMNKFYMPTLREDPQDAEIASHKLLLRAGMIRKTAAGLYSYLPLGYRIVRKVENIVREEMDNYGSQEIHMPVTQPREIWEESGRWKTFGPEMFKLKDRNNREFCLGPTAEEYFTDLVKGEIKSYKQLPLNIYQIQTKYRDEKRPRFGINRSREFLMEDSYTFDVDEEAMREAYMNMWRAYEVVFNRLGLEYKIVAGDSGAMGGNSSHEFIALSDVGEGVICYSDDSDFAATDEKAYVYYQVNDENLEKLPSEKVLTPNCKTIEEVSDFLNVDAAHCLKAVDLMVEGKPVIVFIPGDRELNMSKLVSYLKCPEHEIEMMEEKDIIALNSSPGFTGPIGLDSRIIIDSRVTQMKNFVVGANEENYHIKNVNYGDDFEGEIVEDLLMVQDGDIDPETKSPLKFKRGIEVGNIFQLGQKYSKSMNATFLDENGKEQFFWMGSYGIGVTRSVSAIVEQNHDDKGM
;
A
#
# COMPACT_ATOMS: atom_id res chain seq x y z
N MET A 1 8.77 -31.15 -28.71
CA MET A 1 7.49 -30.79 -29.38
C MET A 1 7.85 -30.12 -30.70
N ARG A 2 7.11 -30.39 -31.79
CA ARG A 2 7.37 -29.71 -33.08
C ARG A 2 6.59 -28.38 -33.12
N MET A 3 7.25 -27.30 -33.53
CA MET A 3 6.65 -25.93 -33.58
C MET A 3 5.37 -25.87 -34.42
N ASN A 4 5.30 -26.63 -35.54
CA ASN A 4 4.11 -26.65 -36.39
C ASN A 4 2.87 -27.34 -35.77
N LYS A 5 3.02 -27.93 -34.58
CA LYS A 5 1.94 -28.53 -33.80
C LYS A 5 1.72 -27.82 -32.46
N PHE A 6 2.46 -26.75 -32.21
CA PHE A 6 2.40 -26.02 -30.96
C PHE A 6 1.41 -24.87 -31.10
N TYR A 7 0.42 -24.81 -30.21
CA TYR A 7 -0.59 -23.74 -30.21
C TYR A 7 0.05 -22.44 -29.70
N MET A 8 0.47 -21.58 -30.63
CA MET A 8 1.12 -20.31 -30.37
C MET A 8 0.59 -19.26 -31.35
N PRO A 9 -0.61 -18.73 -31.12
CA PRO A 9 -1.24 -17.76 -31.99
C PRO A 9 -0.61 -16.37 -31.78
N THR A 10 0.39 -16.02 -32.57
CA THR A 10 1.08 -14.73 -32.53
C THR A 10 0.27 -13.64 -33.21
N LEU A 11 0.48 -12.38 -32.78
CA LEU A 11 -0.10 -11.19 -33.40
C LEU A 11 0.98 -10.35 -34.09
N ARG A 12 0.65 -9.70 -35.20
CA ARG A 12 1.56 -8.78 -35.89
C ARG A 12 1.54 -7.39 -35.28
N GLU A 13 0.34 -6.89 -34.99
CA GLU A 13 0.08 -5.55 -34.48
C GLU A 13 0.01 -5.56 -32.96
N ASP A 14 0.35 -4.44 -32.35
CA ASP A 14 0.14 -4.23 -30.93
C ASP A 14 -1.36 -4.12 -30.64
N PRO A 15 -1.89 -4.83 -29.64
CA PRO A 15 -3.26 -4.64 -29.21
C PRO A 15 -3.50 -3.21 -28.71
N GLN A 16 -4.62 -2.60 -29.11
CA GLN A 16 -4.93 -1.20 -28.81
C GLN A 16 -5.01 -0.87 -27.32
N ASP A 17 -5.34 -1.86 -26.50
CA ASP A 17 -5.47 -1.75 -25.05
C ASP A 17 -4.19 -2.13 -24.27
N ALA A 18 -3.10 -2.44 -24.98
CA ALA A 18 -1.82 -2.76 -24.36
C ALA A 18 -0.91 -1.52 -24.35
N GLU A 19 -0.62 -1.02 -23.17
CA GLU A 19 0.17 0.20 -22.98
C GLU A 19 1.67 -0.08 -22.81
N ILE A 20 2.03 -0.99 -21.90
CA ILE A 20 3.42 -1.30 -21.53
C ILE A 20 4.01 -2.45 -22.36
N ALA A 21 5.34 -2.52 -22.38
CA ALA A 21 6.07 -3.48 -23.21
C ALA A 21 5.73 -4.94 -22.89
N SER A 22 5.71 -5.33 -21.61
CA SER A 22 5.36 -6.70 -21.22
C SER A 22 3.96 -7.09 -21.68
N HIS A 23 2.97 -6.20 -21.54
CA HIS A 23 1.60 -6.48 -21.97
C HIS A 23 1.53 -6.70 -23.48
N LYS A 24 2.16 -5.81 -24.28
CA LYS A 24 2.26 -5.93 -25.74
C LYS A 24 2.94 -7.22 -26.16
N LEU A 25 4.12 -7.48 -25.65
CA LEU A 25 4.94 -8.63 -26.03
C LEU A 25 4.29 -9.96 -25.65
N LEU A 26 3.74 -10.09 -24.44
CA LEU A 26 3.07 -11.31 -24.01
C LEU A 26 1.84 -11.64 -24.87
N LEU A 27 1.06 -10.62 -25.26
CA LEU A 27 -0.08 -10.80 -26.19
C LEU A 27 0.40 -11.16 -27.60
N ARG A 28 1.39 -10.44 -28.14
CA ARG A 28 1.92 -10.67 -29.49
C ARG A 28 2.58 -12.02 -29.62
N ALA A 29 3.35 -12.45 -28.64
CA ALA A 29 3.99 -13.76 -28.63
C ALA A 29 3.01 -14.93 -28.45
N GLY A 30 1.73 -14.66 -28.25
CA GLY A 30 0.74 -15.71 -28.01
C GLY A 30 0.93 -16.42 -26.68
N MET A 31 1.39 -15.70 -25.66
CA MET A 31 1.57 -16.23 -24.31
C MET A 31 0.33 -16.08 -23.46
N ILE A 32 -0.39 -14.95 -23.62
CA ILE A 32 -1.64 -14.67 -22.92
C ILE A 32 -2.71 -14.21 -23.88
N ARG A 33 -3.99 -14.31 -23.45
CA ARG A 33 -5.15 -13.70 -24.12
C ARG A 33 -6.07 -13.09 -23.09
N LYS A 34 -6.50 -11.87 -23.34
CA LYS A 34 -7.48 -11.17 -22.52
C LYS A 34 -8.86 -11.79 -22.72
N THR A 35 -9.52 -12.16 -21.64
CA THR A 35 -10.90 -12.65 -21.62
C THR A 35 -11.85 -11.51 -21.24
N ALA A 36 -11.50 -10.76 -20.21
CA ALA A 36 -12.17 -9.54 -19.75
C ALA A 36 -11.16 -8.60 -19.12
N ALA A 37 -11.58 -7.41 -18.67
CA ALA A 37 -10.68 -6.49 -17.96
C ALA A 37 -10.10 -7.16 -16.71
N GLY A 38 -8.77 -7.29 -16.67
CA GLY A 38 -8.04 -7.94 -15.57
C GLY A 38 -8.14 -9.48 -15.54
N LEU A 39 -8.68 -10.13 -16.56
CA LEU A 39 -8.78 -11.59 -16.66
C LEU A 39 -8.06 -12.09 -17.92
N TYR A 40 -7.08 -12.97 -17.73
CA TYR A 40 -6.21 -13.47 -18.79
C TYR A 40 -6.14 -14.99 -18.83
N SER A 41 -6.25 -15.58 -20.02
CA SER A 41 -5.92 -16.97 -20.28
C SER A 41 -4.42 -17.10 -20.57
N TYR A 42 -3.74 -18.01 -19.93
CA TYR A 42 -2.33 -18.35 -20.21
C TYR A 42 -2.28 -19.45 -21.26
N LEU A 43 -1.74 -19.13 -22.45
CA LEU A 43 -1.58 -20.07 -23.54
C LEU A 43 -0.35 -20.97 -23.29
N PRO A 44 -0.17 -22.06 -24.08
CA PRO A 44 0.84 -23.08 -23.76
C PRO A 44 2.26 -22.57 -23.53
N LEU A 45 2.70 -21.52 -24.26
CA LEU A 45 4.02 -20.93 -24.04
C LEU A 45 4.06 -20.12 -22.76
N GLY A 46 3.09 -19.22 -22.55
CA GLY A 46 3.00 -18.40 -21.34
C GLY A 46 2.87 -19.24 -20.09
N TYR A 47 2.02 -20.28 -20.10
CA TYR A 47 1.84 -21.14 -18.94
C TYR A 47 3.11 -21.94 -18.58
N ARG A 48 3.95 -22.29 -19.56
CA ARG A 48 5.25 -22.89 -19.28
C ARG A 48 6.20 -21.95 -18.56
N ILE A 49 6.14 -20.65 -18.87
CA ILE A 49 6.95 -19.65 -18.19
C ILE A 49 6.45 -19.45 -16.76
N VAL A 50 5.13 -19.32 -16.57
CA VAL A 50 4.53 -19.28 -15.24
C VAL A 50 5.00 -20.46 -14.39
N ARG A 51 4.91 -21.69 -14.93
CA ARG A 51 5.37 -22.89 -14.23
C ARG A 51 6.88 -22.93 -13.95
N LYS A 52 7.71 -22.29 -14.74
CA LYS A 52 9.14 -22.13 -14.40
C LYS A 52 9.33 -21.22 -13.19
N VAL A 53 8.60 -20.10 -13.14
CA VAL A 53 8.62 -19.21 -11.97
C VAL A 53 8.11 -19.94 -10.74
N GLU A 54 6.96 -20.62 -10.83
CA GLU A 54 6.43 -21.44 -9.73
C GLU A 54 7.46 -22.46 -9.21
N ASN A 55 8.17 -23.13 -10.12
CA ASN A 55 9.15 -24.15 -9.70
C ASN A 55 10.34 -23.52 -8.98
N ILE A 56 10.85 -22.36 -9.43
CA ILE A 56 11.91 -21.64 -8.73
C ILE A 56 11.44 -21.23 -7.33
N VAL A 57 10.23 -20.68 -7.22
CA VAL A 57 9.63 -20.31 -5.94
C VAL A 57 9.52 -21.54 -5.03
N ARG A 58 8.94 -22.64 -5.54
CA ARG A 58 8.74 -23.87 -4.77
C ARG A 58 10.06 -24.46 -4.26
N GLU A 59 11.07 -24.54 -5.11
CA GLU A 59 12.39 -25.05 -4.74
C GLU A 59 12.99 -24.23 -3.60
N GLU A 60 12.88 -22.91 -3.64
CA GLU A 60 13.44 -22.07 -2.58
C GLU A 60 12.59 -22.10 -1.30
N MET A 61 11.27 -22.11 -1.41
CA MET A 61 10.42 -22.27 -0.21
C MET A 61 10.76 -23.58 0.51
N ASP A 62 10.88 -24.68 -0.21
CA ASP A 62 11.25 -25.99 0.35
C ASP A 62 12.67 -25.96 0.95
N ASN A 63 13.65 -25.33 0.26
CA ASN A 63 15.03 -25.18 0.75
C ASN A 63 15.12 -24.39 2.06
N TYR A 64 14.22 -23.44 2.26
CA TYR A 64 14.14 -22.61 3.48
C TYR A 64 13.18 -23.18 4.54
N GLY A 65 12.71 -24.43 4.35
CA GLY A 65 11.97 -25.20 5.35
C GLY A 65 10.46 -24.94 5.38
N SER A 66 9.91 -24.24 4.39
CA SER A 66 8.47 -24.10 4.21
C SER A 66 7.86 -25.39 3.66
N GLN A 67 6.59 -25.65 3.98
CA GLN A 67 5.88 -26.87 3.55
C GLN A 67 4.68 -26.50 2.67
N GLU A 68 4.63 -27.03 1.44
CA GLU A 68 3.54 -26.73 0.52
C GLU A 68 2.25 -27.41 0.95
N ILE A 69 1.16 -26.64 1.01
CA ILE A 69 -0.20 -27.14 1.17
C ILE A 69 -1.09 -26.56 0.08
N HIS A 70 -2.31 -27.01 -0.04
CA HIS A 70 -3.28 -26.45 -0.99
C HIS A 70 -4.62 -26.25 -0.32
N MET A 71 -4.99 -24.99 -0.10
CA MET A 71 -6.25 -24.58 0.53
C MET A 71 -7.34 -24.34 -0.53
N PRO A 72 -8.62 -24.45 -0.19
CA PRO A 72 -9.70 -24.01 -1.08
C PRO A 72 -9.60 -22.51 -1.40
N VAL A 73 -9.96 -22.14 -2.63
CA VAL A 73 -10.02 -20.72 -3.05
C VAL A 73 -11.19 -20.00 -2.38
N THR A 74 -12.33 -20.71 -2.26
CA THR A 74 -13.55 -20.15 -1.66
C THR A 74 -13.43 -20.19 -0.14
N GLN A 75 -13.55 -19.04 0.48
CA GLN A 75 -13.38 -18.87 1.91
C GLN A 75 -14.71 -18.48 2.56
N PRO A 76 -15.08 -19.10 3.70
CA PRO A 76 -16.34 -18.78 4.39
C PRO A 76 -16.26 -17.41 5.07
N ARG A 77 -17.40 -16.71 5.14
CA ARG A 77 -17.53 -15.40 5.79
C ARG A 77 -17.08 -15.41 7.25
N GLU A 78 -17.38 -16.50 7.95
CA GLU A 78 -17.20 -16.62 9.39
C GLU A 78 -15.75 -16.35 9.83
N ILE A 79 -14.75 -16.91 9.13
CA ILE A 79 -13.33 -16.69 9.47
C ILE A 79 -12.91 -15.23 9.27
N TRP A 80 -13.48 -14.56 8.27
CA TRP A 80 -13.25 -13.15 8.00
C TRP A 80 -13.95 -12.23 9.00
N GLU A 81 -15.07 -12.68 9.57
CA GLU A 81 -15.72 -11.97 10.67
C GLU A 81 -14.94 -12.10 11.98
N GLU A 82 -14.35 -13.28 12.26
CA GLU A 82 -13.47 -13.48 13.42
C GLU A 82 -12.26 -12.53 13.39
N SER A 83 -11.65 -12.31 12.22
CA SER A 83 -10.55 -11.35 12.07
C SER A 83 -11.00 -9.88 12.06
N GLY A 84 -12.29 -9.63 11.84
CA GLY A 84 -12.87 -8.30 11.63
C GLY A 84 -12.73 -7.77 10.20
N ARG A 85 -12.07 -8.51 9.29
CA ARG A 85 -11.75 -8.04 7.94
C ARG A 85 -12.89 -8.17 6.93
N TRP A 86 -13.99 -8.86 7.23
CA TRP A 86 -15.13 -8.96 6.32
C TRP A 86 -15.69 -7.61 5.87
N LYS A 87 -15.63 -6.61 6.75
CA LYS A 87 -16.05 -5.23 6.46
C LYS A 87 -14.88 -4.35 6.02
N THR A 88 -13.75 -4.46 6.70
CA THR A 88 -12.62 -3.53 6.55
C THR A 88 -11.76 -3.80 5.33
N PHE A 89 -11.79 -5.02 4.74
CA PHE A 89 -11.08 -5.31 3.50
C PHE A 89 -11.61 -4.50 2.30
N GLY A 90 -12.88 -4.11 2.36
CA GLY A 90 -13.46 -3.20 1.39
C GLY A 90 -14.01 -3.85 0.12
N PRO A 91 -14.25 -3.04 -0.92
CA PRO A 91 -14.93 -3.46 -2.16
C PRO A 91 -14.09 -4.37 -3.06
N GLU A 92 -12.79 -4.50 -2.81
CA GLU A 92 -11.92 -5.38 -3.59
C GLU A 92 -12.14 -6.87 -3.32
N MET A 93 -12.92 -7.20 -2.29
CA MET A 93 -13.27 -8.59 -2.00
C MET A 93 -14.43 -9.06 -2.87
N PHE A 94 -14.20 -10.09 -3.70
CA PHE A 94 -15.29 -10.78 -4.41
C PHE A 94 -16.15 -11.58 -3.44
N LYS A 95 -17.31 -11.05 -3.07
CA LYS A 95 -18.28 -11.72 -2.19
C LYS A 95 -19.31 -12.48 -3.01
N LEU A 96 -19.67 -13.68 -2.57
CA LEU A 96 -20.62 -14.56 -3.25
C LEU A 96 -21.51 -15.29 -2.24
N LYS A 97 -22.61 -15.87 -2.73
CA LYS A 97 -23.52 -16.72 -1.95
C LYS A 97 -23.69 -18.08 -2.60
N ASP A 98 -23.74 -19.12 -1.78
CA ASP A 98 -24.12 -20.44 -2.25
C ASP A 98 -25.65 -20.59 -2.43
N ARG A 99 -26.10 -21.77 -2.86
CA ARG A 99 -27.54 -22.06 -3.06
C ARG A 99 -28.36 -21.97 -1.77
N ASN A 100 -27.71 -22.03 -0.61
CA ASN A 100 -28.34 -21.95 0.72
C ASN A 100 -28.24 -20.53 1.30
N ASN A 101 -27.85 -19.54 0.50
CA ASN A 101 -27.60 -18.15 0.94
C ASN A 101 -26.47 -17.98 1.97
N ARG A 102 -25.56 -18.96 2.11
CA ARG A 102 -24.36 -18.78 2.93
C ARG A 102 -23.37 -17.90 2.17
N GLU A 103 -22.77 -16.98 2.89
CA GLU A 103 -21.83 -16.01 2.29
C GLU A 103 -20.39 -16.54 2.32
N PHE A 104 -19.69 -16.28 1.23
CA PHE A 104 -18.28 -16.63 1.00
C PHE A 104 -17.59 -15.48 0.29
N CYS A 105 -16.26 -15.55 0.20
CA CYS A 105 -15.49 -14.76 -0.75
C CYS A 105 -14.57 -15.64 -1.59
N LEU A 106 -14.12 -15.12 -2.74
CA LEU A 106 -12.95 -15.65 -3.42
C LEU A 106 -11.74 -15.05 -2.73
N GLY A 107 -10.82 -15.88 -2.23
CA GLY A 107 -9.72 -15.46 -1.37
C GLY A 107 -8.81 -14.42 -2.02
N PRO A 108 -8.78 -13.17 -1.54
CA PRO A 108 -7.79 -12.18 -1.96
C PRO A 108 -6.43 -12.40 -1.31
N THR A 109 -6.41 -13.11 -0.20
CA THR A 109 -5.29 -13.55 0.64
C THR A 109 -5.79 -14.67 1.56
N ALA A 110 -5.00 -15.23 2.47
CA ALA A 110 -5.42 -16.40 3.24
C ALA A 110 -4.94 -16.40 4.71
N GLU A 111 -4.64 -15.25 5.33
CA GLU A 111 -4.25 -15.16 6.74
C GLU A 111 -5.27 -15.84 7.64
N GLU A 112 -6.55 -15.53 7.44
CA GLU A 112 -7.65 -16.13 8.19
C GLU A 112 -7.72 -17.63 8.02
N TYR A 113 -7.58 -18.09 6.78
CA TYR A 113 -7.76 -19.49 6.46
C TYR A 113 -6.64 -20.38 7.03
N PHE A 114 -5.39 -19.89 6.95
CA PHE A 114 -4.24 -20.58 7.55
C PHE A 114 -4.30 -20.53 9.09
N THR A 115 -4.74 -19.41 9.66
CA THR A 115 -4.92 -19.29 11.11
C THR A 115 -5.99 -20.26 11.62
N ASP A 116 -7.12 -20.41 10.91
CA ASP A 116 -8.18 -21.34 11.27
C ASP A 116 -7.71 -22.79 11.19
N LEU A 117 -6.96 -23.16 10.14
CA LEU A 117 -6.34 -24.47 10.01
C LEU A 117 -5.41 -24.76 11.19
N VAL A 118 -4.47 -23.87 11.47
CA VAL A 118 -3.45 -24.05 12.52
C VAL A 118 -4.07 -24.08 13.90
N LYS A 119 -5.06 -23.23 14.17
CA LYS A 119 -5.87 -23.23 15.40
C LYS A 119 -6.44 -24.62 15.71
N GLY A 120 -6.85 -25.37 14.69
CA GLY A 120 -7.38 -26.72 14.83
C GLY A 120 -6.32 -27.78 15.14
N GLU A 121 -5.12 -27.67 14.57
CA GLU A 121 -4.13 -28.74 14.46
C GLU A 121 -2.96 -28.57 15.45
N ILE A 122 -2.47 -27.35 15.68
CA ILE A 122 -1.31 -27.09 16.54
C ILE A 122 -1.76 -26.81 17.96
N LYS A 123 -1.34 -27.65 18.91
CA LYS A 123 -1.75 -27.57 20.33
C LYS A 123 -0.59 -27.35 21.29
N SER A 124 0.64 -27.51 20.86
CA SER A 124 1.81 -27.45 21.73
C SER A 124 2.97 -26.72 21.07
N TYR A 125 3.74 -25.97 21.87
CA TYR A 125 4.98 -25.32 21.46
C TYR A 125 5.98 -26.27 20.76
N LYS A 126 5.91 -27.58 21.07
CA LYS A 126 6.77 -28.61 20.43
C LYS A 126 6.52 -28.81 18.94
N GLN A 127 5.39 -28.29 18.43
CA GLN A 127 5.02 -28.36 17.01
C GLN A 127 5.43 -27.07 16.25
N LEU A 128 6.05 -26.14 16.95
CA LEU A 128 6.53 -24.85 16.43
C LEU A 128 8.06 -24.81 16.36
N PRO A 129 8.70 -24.02 15.49
CA PRO A 129 8.05 -23.13 14.51
C PRO A 129 7.38 -23.90 13.36
N LEU A 130 6.33 -23.31 12.79
CA LEU A 130 5.67 -23.86 11.59
C LEU A 130 5.72 -22.83 10.46
N ASN A 131 6.17 -23.26 9.29
CA ASN A 131 6.11 -22.46 8.07
C ASN A 131 5.42 -23.27 6.97
N ILE A 132 4.29 -22.76 6.49
CA ILE A 132 3.46 -23.41 5.47
C ILE A 132 3.08 -22.41 4.38
N TYR A 133 3.06 -22.86 3.13
CA TYR A 133 2.77 -22.01 1.98
C TYR A 133 1.89 -22.71 0.95
N GLN A 134 1.34 -21.94 0.04
CA GLN A 134 0.67 -22.42 -1.16
C GLN A 134 1.06 -21.58 -2.38
N ILE A 135 0.92 -22.15 -3.56
CA ILE A 135 0.90 -21.42 -4.83
C ILE A 135 -0.51 -21.54 -5.38
N GLN A 136 -1.27 -20.45 -5.35
CA GLN A 136 -2.70 -20.49 -5.65
C GLN A 136 -3.18 -19.22 -6.32
N THR A 137 -4.28 -19.35 -7.06
CA THR A 137 -5.01 -18.21 -7.63
C THR A 137 -5.63 -17.35 -6.53
N LYS A 138 -5.40 -16.04 -6.62
CA LYS A 138 -6.03 -15.01 -5.78
C LYS A 138 -6.95 -14.15 -6.63
N TYR A 139 -7.94 -13.54 -5.96
CA TYR A 139 -8.96 -12.71 -6.60
C TYR A 139 -9.08 -11.37 -5.87
N ARG A 140 -8.89 -10.27 -6.63
CA ARG A 140 -9.13 -8.91 -6.14
C ARG A 140 -9.96 -8.15 -7.17
N ASP A 141 -11.09 -7.57 -6.77
CA ASP A 141 -11.95 -6.79 -7.67
C ASP A 141 -11.35 -5.39 -7.90
N GLU A 142 -10.21 -5.40 -8.57
CA GLU A 142 -9.50 -4.18 -8.94
C GLU A 142 -10.41 -3.22 -9.70
N LYS A 143 -10.56 -2.00 -9.18
CA LYS A 143 -11.39 -0.96 -9.81
C LYS A 143 -10.89 -0.61 -11.21
N ARG A 144 -9.59 -0.57 -11.40
CA ARG A 144 -8.92 -0.21 -12.67
C ARG A 144 -7.81 -1.21 -12.99
N PRO A 145 -8.14 -2.45 -13.43
CA PRO A 145 -7.11 -3.40 -13.85
C PRO A 145 -6.42 -2.86 -15.10
N ARG A 146 -5.09 -2.87 -15.09
CA ARG A 146 -4.25 -2.32 -16.17
C ARG A 146 -2.92 -3.06 -16.28
N PHE A 147 -2.19 -2.78 -17.35
CA PHE A 147 -0.86 -3.34 -17.58
C PHE A 147 -0.81 -4.88 -17.66
N GLY A 148 -1.86 -5.49 -18.25
CA GLY A 148 -1.91 -6.93 -18.47
C GLY A 148 -1.94 -7.73 -17.19
N ILE A 149 -0.99 -8.65 -17.04
CA ILE A 149 -0.86 -9.52 -15.86
C ILE A 149 -0.10 -8.86 -14.70
N ASN A 150 0.29 -7.59 -14.84
CA ASN A 150 0.93 -6.84 -13.77
C ASN A 150 -0.09 -6.46 -12.68
N ARG A 151 -1.27 -5.96 -13.09
CA ARG A 151 -2.38 -5.64 -12.20
C ARG A 151 -3.69 -6.21 -12.73
N SER A 152 -3.94 -7.46 -12.38
CA SER A 152 -5.10 -8.25 -12.82
C SER A 152 -6.04 -8.57 -11.65
N ARG A 153 -7.30 -8.94 -11.96
CA ARG A 153 -8.30 -9.33 -10.96
C ARG A 153 -8.14 -10.77 -10.51
N GLU A 154 -7.58 -11.60 -11.36
CA GLU A 154 -7.24 -12.99 -11.09
C GLU A 154 -5.75 -13.19 -11.40
N PHE A 155 -5.00 -13.69 -10.43
CA PHE A 155 -3.55 -13.84 -10.55
C PHE A 155 -3.04 -14.99 -9.68
N LEU A 156 -1.87 -15.51 -10.02
CA LEU A 156 -1.23 -16.56 -9.26
C LEU A 156 -0.23 -15.96 -8.27
N MET A 157 -0.34 -16.38 -7.01
CA MET A 157 0.50 -15.93 -5.92
C MET A 157 1.03 -17.13 -5.13
N GLU A 158 2.30 -17.11 -4.78
CA GLU A 158 2.79 -17.83 -3.62
C GLU A 158 2.46 -17.02 -2.39
N ASP A 159 1.81 -17.64 -1.40
CA ASP A 159 1.55 -17.04 -0.11
C ASP A 159 1.92 -18.00 1.03
N SER A 160 2.83 -17.52 1.89
CA SER A 160 3.39 -18.25 3.03
C SER A 160 2.95 -17.62 4.34
N TYR A 161 2.86 -18.46 5.37
CA TYR A 161 2.48 -18.05 6.73
C TYR A 161 3.36 -18.78 7.75
N THR A 162 3.96 -18.00 8.66
CA THR A 162 4.71 -18.55 9.78
C THR A 162 3.93 -18.42 11.08
N PHE A 163 4.12 -19.42 11.95
CA PHE A 163 3.53 -19.47 13.29
C PHE A 163 4.64 -19.81 14.27
N ASP A 164 4.85 -18.94 15.24
CA ASP A 164 6.00 -18.95 16.11
C ASP A 164 5.57 -18.82 17.58
N VAL A 165 6.46 -19.21 18.50
CA VAL A 165 6.17 -19.22 19.96
C VAL A 165 6.22 -17.82 20.56
N ASP A 166 7.06 -16.94 20.05
CA ASP A 166 7.28 -15.59 20.56
C ASP A 166 7.74 -14.63 19.45
N GLU A 167 7.92 -13.38 19.81
CA GLU A 167 8.30 -12.31 18.88
C GLU A 167 9.70 -12.53 18.28
N GLU A 168 10.64 -13.06 19.06
CA GLU A 168 12.01 -13.29 18.61
C GLU A 168 12.04 -14.38 17.54
N ALA A 169 11.35 -15.51 17.78
CA ALA A 169 11.20 -16.59 16.82
C ALA A 169 10.49 -16.11 15.52
N MET A 170 9.45 -15.27 15.64
CA MET A 170 8.80 -14.66 14.46
C MET A 170 9.79 -13.78 13.67
N ARG A 171 10.64 -13.00 14.34
CA ARG A 171 11.66 -12.18 13.66
C ARG A 171 12.71 -13.04 12.95
N GLU A 172 13.12 -14.16 13.55
CA GLU A 172 14.00 -15.11 12.90
C GLU A 172 13.35 -15.74 11.66
N ALA A 173 12.09 -16.17 11.77
CA ALA A 173 11.32 -16.69 10.64
C ALA A 173 11.17 -15.63 9.53
N TYR A 174 10.91 -14.38 9.89
CA TYR A 174 10.84 -13.25 8.96
C TYR A 174 12.15 -13.06 8.20
N MET A 175 13.31 -13.06 8.88
CA MET A 175 14.61 -12.93 8.23
C MET A 175 14.97 -14.16 7.39
N ASN A 176 14.47 -15.34 7.74
CA ASN A 176 14.62 -16.55 6.93
C ASN A 176 13.84 -16.41 5.60
N MET A 177 12.60 -15.94 5.66
CA MET A 177 11.78 -15.69 4.47
C MET A 177 12.32 -14.54 3.62
N TRP A 178 12.86 -13.49 4.24
CA TRP A 178 13.58 -12.43 3.53
C TRP A 178 14.68 -12.99 2.63
N ARG A 179 15.56 -13.82 3.20
CA ARG A 179 16.66 -14.46 2.43
C ARG A 179 16.13 -15.39 1.33
N ALA A 180 15.07 -16.15 1.60
CA ALA A 180 14.43 -16.99 0.60
C ALA A 180 13.95 -16.17 -0.60
N TYR A 181 13.30 -15.04 -0.35
CA TYR A 181 12.80 -14.15 -1.41
C TYR A 181 13.93 -13.50 -2.20
N GLU A 182 15.03 -13.08 -1.53
CA GLU A 182 16.22 -12.58 -2.24
C GLU A 182 16.76 -13.63 -3.21
N VAL A 183 16.85 -14.89 -2.79
CA VAL A 183 17.32 -15.98 -3.68
C VAL A 183 16.35 -16.22 -4.83
N VAL A 184 15.04 -16.21 -4.57
CA VAL A 184 14.02 -16.33 -5.63
C VAL A 184 14.19 -15.25 -6.68
N PHE A 185 14.22 -13.98 -6.28
CA PHE A 185 14.27 -12.85 -7.23
C PHE A 185 15.62 -12.78 -7.96
N ASN A 186 16.73 -13.12 -7.29
CA ASN A 186 18.04 -13.26 -7.93
C ASN A 186 18.04 -14.39 -8.98
N ARG A 187 17.43 -15.54 -8.69
CA ARG A 187 17.27 -16.65 -9.65
C ARG A 187 16.36 -16.30 -10.82
N LEU A 188 15.39 -15.42 -10.60
CA LEU A 188 14.52 -14.88 -11.65
C LEU A 188 15.22 -13.82 -12.51
N GLY A 189 16.42 -13.37 -12.11
CA GLY A 189 17.21 -12.37 -12.82
C GLY A 189 16.61 -10.97 -12.75
N LEU A 190 15.88 -10.65 -11.68
CA LEU A 190 15.29 -9.35 -11.45
C LEU A 190 16.29 -8.41 -10.77
N GLU A 191 16.36 -7.18 -11.26
CA GLU A 191 16.95 -6.04 -10.54
C GLU A 191 15.89 -5.45 -9.64
N TYR A 192 16.10 -5.43 -8.34
CA TYR A 192 15.10 -4.98 -7.37
C TYR A 192 15.71 -4.21 -6.21
N LYS A 193 14.86 -3.47 -5.49
CA LYS A 193 15.14 -2.88 -4.18
C LYS A 193 14.21 -3.49 -3.15
N ILE A 194 14.70 -3.65 -1.93
CA ILE A 194 13.87 -3.99 -0.78
C ILE A 194 13.63 -2.71 -0.02
N VAL A 195 12.39 -2.35 0.20
CA VAL A 195 11.99 -1.08 0.78
C VAL A 195 11.03 -1.29 1.95
N ALA A 196 11.07 -0.40 2.93
CA ALA A 196 10.05 -0.38 3.97
C ALA A 196 8.70 -0.01 3.33
N GLY A 197 7.71 -0.86 3.57
CA GLY A 197 6.35 -0.70 3.06
C GLY A 197 5.33 -0.35 4.15
N ASP A 198 4.13 0.02 3.74
CA ASP A 198 3.00 0.13 4.65
C ASP A 198 2.30 -1.22 4.82
N SER A 199 1.91 -1.54 6.06
CA SER A 199 1.22 -2.80 6.36
C SER A 199 -0.24 -2.82 5.90
N GLY A 200 -0.85 -1.65 5.66
CA GLY A 200 -2.20 -1.49 5.12
C GLY A 200 -3.26 -2.36 5.79
N ALA A 201 -4.14 -2.93 4.98
CA ALA A 201 -5.22 -3.82 5.44
C ALA A 201 -4.72 -5.13 6.08
N MET A 202 -3.48 -5.56 5.79
CA MET A 202 -2.88 -6.75 6.44
C MET A 202 -2.61 -6.48 7.90
N GLY A 203 -2.16 -5.26 8.24
CA GLY A 203 -1.75 -4.84 9.58
C GLY A 203 -0.44 -5.51 10.01
N GLY A 204 -0.06 -5.29 11.25
CA GLY A 204 1.24 -5.70 11.78
C GLY A 204 2.12 -4.49 12.07
N ASN A 205 3.35 -4.76 12.55
CA ASN A 205 4.24 -3.71 13.03
C ASN A 205 5.28 -3.28 11.99
N SER A 206 5.54 -4.10 10.97
CA SER A 206 6.54 -3.82 9.95
C SER A 206 6.27 -4.66 8.71
N SER A 207 6.53 -4.08 7.54
CA SER A 207 6.52 -4.79 6.26
C SER A 207 7.67 -4.32 5.39
N HIS A 208 8.11 -5.19 4.46
CA HIS A 208 9.05 -4.83 3.41
C HIS A 208 8.57 -5.37 2.08
N GLU A 209 8.78 -4.55 1.06
CA GLU A 209 8.39 -4.84 -0.31
C GLU A 209 9.61 -5.07 -1.19
N PHE A 210 9.53 -6.06 -2.04
CA PHE A 210 10.52 -6.33 -3.09
C PHE A 210 10.02 -5.68 -4.38
N ILE A 211 10.66 -4.59 -4.76
CA ILE A 211 10.24 -3.75 -5.89
C ILE A 211 11.21 -3.96 -7.05
N ALA A 212 10.76 -4.66 -8.09
CA ALA A 212 11.50 -4.78 -9.36
C ALA A 212 11.53 -3.41 -10.06
N LEU A 213 12.72 -2.88 -10.31
CA LEU A 213 12.89 -1.54 -10.88
C LEU A 213 12.35 -1.46 -12.31
N SER A 214 11.45 -0.51 -12.57
CA SER A 214 10.81 -0.34 -13.89
C SER A 214 10.14 1.02 -13.99
N ASP A 215 10.36 1.74 -15.09
CA ASP A 215 9.75 3.04 -15.33
C ASP A 215 8.22 3.00 -15.47
N VAL A 216 7.68 1.82 -15.78
CA VAL A 216 6.24 1.58 -15.92
C VAL A 216 5.58 1.04 -14.64
N GLY A 217 6.33 0.91 -13.56
CA GLY A 217 5.82 0.48 -12.26
C GLY A 217 4.80 1.47 -11.67
N GLU A 218 3.86 0.97 -10.90
CA GLU A 218 2.85 1.80 -10.23
C GLU A 218 3.37 2.38 -8.91
N GLY A 219 4.17 1.60 -8.17
CA GLY A 219 4.79 2.03 -6.93
C GLY A 219 5.95 3.01 -7.18
N VAL A 220 5.99 4.06 -6.37
CA VAL A 220 7.15 4.96 -6.29
C VAL A 220 7.94 4.60 -5.05
N ILE A 221 9.24 4.47 -5.20
CA ILE A 221 10.15 4.29 -4.07
C ILE A 221 11.08 5.49 -3.97
N CYS A 222 11.40 5.87 -2.75
CA CYS A 222 12.44 6.84 -2.45
C CYS A 222 13.57 6.15 -1.67
N TYR A 223 14.81 6.51 -1.99
CA TYR A 223 15.98 5.91 -1.36
C TYR A 223 17.16 6.89 -1.35
N SER A 224 18.10 6.61 -0.47
CA SER A 224 19.40 7.30 -0.43
C SER A 224 20.48 6.40 -1.06
N ASP A 225 21.50 7.02 -1.69
CA ASP A 225 22.73 6.29 -2.06
C ASP A 225 23.75 6.29 -0.92
N ASP A 226 23.57 7.14 0.08
CA ASP A 226 24.54 7.39 1.16
C ASP A 226 24.16 6.72 2.48
N SER A 227 23.00 6.01 2.51
CA SER A 227 22.51 5.24 3.65
C SER A 227 21.70 4.03 3.19
N ASP A 228 21.26 3.21 4.15
CA ASP A 228 20.34 2.08 3.91
C ASP A 228 18.86 2.53 3.82
N PHE A 229 18.59 3.85 3.81
CA PHE A 229 17.23 4.35 3.69
C PHE A 229 16.61 4.00 2.34
N ALA A 230 15.54 3.23 2.38
CA ALA A 230 14.69 2.94 1.24
C ALA A 230 13.26 2.66 1.72
N ALA A 231 12.28 3.34 1.15
CA ALA A 231 10.86 3.19 1.50
C ALA A 231 9.96 3.43 0.29
N THR A 232 8.71 2.96 0.36
CA THR A 232 7.67 3.43 -0.55
C THR A 232 7.36 4.90 -0.25
N ASP A 233 6.86 5.64 -1.22
CA ASP A 233 6.41 7.03 -1.03
C ASP A 233 5.30 7.15 0.02
N GLU A 234 4.47 6.12 0.17
CA GLU A 234 3.43 6.02 1.19
C GLU A 234 3.99 5.90 2.61
N LYS A 235 5.16 5.25 2.77
CA LYS A 235 5.77 4.98 4.09
C LYS A 235 6.88 5.95 4.47
N ALA A 236 7.54 6.55 3.50
CA ALA A 236 8.71 7.40 3.73
C ALA A 236 8.42 8.52 4.72
N TYR A 237 9.23 8.63 5.76
CA TYR A 237 9.19 9.78 6.66
C TYR A 237 9.75 11.01 5.96
N VAL A 238 9.01 12.11 6.03
CA VAL A 238 9.41 13.38 5.42
C VAL A 238 10.22 14.21 6.41
N TYR A 239 11.49 14.46 6.07
CA TYR A 239 12.30 15.40 6.82
C TYR A 239 12.07 16.81 6.25
N TYR A 240 11.22 17.57 6.94
CA TYR A 240 10.84 18.93 6.54
C TYR A 240 11.25 19.91 7.65
N GLN A 241 12.05 20.93 7.30
CA GLN A 241 12.50 21.94 8.25
C GLN A 241 11.69 23.22 8.11
N VAL A 242 11.14 23.66 9.24
CA VAL A 242 10.57 25.00 9.38
C VAL A 242 11.61 25.90 10.02
N ASN A 243 11.93 27.04 9.41
CA ASN A 243 12.98 27.95 9.86
C ASN A 243 12.42 29.22 10.53
N ASP A 244 11.24 29.14 11.13
CA ASP A 244 10.51 30.30 11.67
C ASP A 244 10.81 30.62 13.13
N GLU A 245 11.74 29.90 13.76
CA GLU A 245 12.05 30.03 15.20
C GLU A 245 12.30 31.47 15.62
N ASN A 246 12.98 32.25 14.80
CA ASN A 246 13.38 33.64 15.08
C ASN A 246 12.38 34.69 14.60
N LEU A 247 11.26 34.30 13.98
CA LEU A 247 10.22 35.22 13.56
C LEU A 247 9.41 35.68 14.76
N GLU A 248 9.12 36.99 14.83
CA GLU A 248 8.11 37.53 15.76
C GLU A 248 6.70 37.24 15.24
N LYS A 249 5.79 36.86 16.13
CA LYS A 249 4.39 36.68 15.77
C LYS A 249 3.74 38.04 15.50
N LEU A 250 3.05 38.14 14.38
CA LEU A 250 2.31 39.30 13.96
C LEU A 250 0.81 39.10 14.23
N PRO A 251 0.02 40.17 14.44
CA PRO A 251 -1.43 40.02 14.57
C PRO A 251 -2.06 39.52 13.27
N SER A 252 -3.01 38.62 13.39
CA SER A 252 -3.74 38.06 12.24
C SER A 252 -4.57 39.16 11.55
N GLU A 253 -4.62 39.09 10.21
CA GLU A 253 -5.30 40.08 9.36
C GLU A 253 -6.09 39.40 8.25
N LYS A 254 -7.39 39.68 8.17
CA LYS A 254 -8.24 39.24 7.06
C LYS A 254 -8.00 40.11 5.83
N VAL A 255 -7.69 39.48 4.68
CA VAL A 255 -7.37 40.17 3.43
C VAL A 255 -8.23 39.66 2.28
N LEU A 256 -8.56 40.58 1.36
CA LEU A 256 -9.29 40.26 0.14
C LEU A 256 -8.34 39.66 -0.89
N THR A 257 -8.67 38.45 -1.38
CA THR A 257 -7.90 37.68 -2.36
C THR A 257 -8.81 37.19 -3.48
N PRO A 258 -9.23 38.06 -4.41
CA PRO A 258 -10.25 37.76 -5.38
C PRO A 258 -9.81 36.61 -6.32
N ASN A 259 -10.66 35.60 -6.43
CA ASN A 259 -10.43 34.42 -7.29
C ASN A 259 -9.19 33.58 -6.95
N CYS A 260 -8.54 33.75 -5.82
CA CYS A 260 -7.41 32.93 -5.39
C CYS A 260 -7.94 31.73 -4.59
N LYS A 261 -8.04 30.56 -5.22
CA LYS A 261 -8.54 29.32 -4.60
C LYS A 261 -7.45 28.28 -4.35
N THR A 262 -6.38 28.34 -5.11
CA THR A 262 -5.24 27.43 -4.98
C THR A 262 -4.11 28.07 -4.18
N ILE A 263 -3.27 27.25 -3.57
CA ILE A 263 -2.08 27.72 -2.83
C ILE A 263 -1.18 28.60 -3.73
N GLU A 264 -1.00 28.20 -4.98
CA GLU A 264 -0.19 28.95 -5.96
C GLU A 264 -0.77 30.35 -6.21
N GLU A 265 -2.09 30.46 -6.46
CA GLU A 265 -2.76 31.74 -6.68
C GLU A 265 -2.67 32.65 -5.43
N VAL A 266 -2.82 32.08 -4.22
CA VAL A 266 -2.72 32.83 -2.96
C VAL A 266 -1.29 33.28 -2.70
N SER A 267 -0.31 32.39 -2.89
CA SER A 267 1.12 32.64 -2.76
C SER A 267 1.56 33.79 -3.66
N ASP A 268 1.21 33.72 -4.95
CA ASP A 268 1.52 34.75 -5.93
C ASP A 268 0.84 36.10 -5.63
N PHE A 269 -0.46 36.06 -5.29
CA PHE A 269 -1.23 37.29 -5.03
C PHE A 269 -0.74 38.04 -3.79
N LEU A 270 -0.43 37.31 -2.71
CA LEU A 270 0.05 37.89 -1.46
C LEU A 270 1.55 38.08 -1.39
N ASN A 271 2.29 37.58 -2.40
CA ASN A 271 3.76 37.53 -2.45
C ASN A 271 4.35 36.89 -1.18
N VAL A 272 3.85 35.70 -0.83
CA VAL A 272 4.32 34.86 0.27
C VAL A 272 4.79 33.52 -0.31
N ASP A 273 5.67 32.83 0.40
CA ASP A 273 6.09 31.49 0.01
C ASP A 273 4.92 30.51 0.20
N ALA A 274 4.74 29.58 -0.75
CA ALA A 274 3.74 28.52 -0.63
C ALA A 274 3.90 27.71 0.65
N ALA A 275 5.13 27.50 1.12
CA ALA A 275 5.44 26.87 2.39
C ALA A 275 4.87 27.62 3.61
N HIS A 276 4.59 28.93 3.50
CA HIS A 276 3.93 29.75 4.52
C HIS A 276 2.42 29.89 4.31
N CYS A 277 1.82 29.06 3.46
CA CYS A 277 0.38 28.88 3.39
C CYS A 277 0.00 27.55 4.06
N LEU A 278 -1.21 27.42 4.60
CA LEU A 278 -1.78 26.13 4.96
C LEU A 278 -2.74 25.66 3.89
N LYS A 279 -2.53 24.43 3.45
CA LYS A 279 -3.43 23.71 2.57
C LYS A 279 -4.47 22.96 3.41
N ALA A 280 -5.74 23.24 3.18
CA ALA A 280 -6.84 22.47 3.74
C ALA A 280 -7.18 21.29 2.83
N VAL A 281 -7.32 20.10 3.41
CA VAL A 281 -7.85 18.91 2.76
C VAL A 281 -9.15 18.54 3.43
N ASP A 282 -10.26 18.79 2.74
CA ASP A 282 -11.63 18.67 3.25
C ASP A 282 -12.15 17.25 3.04
N LEU A 283 -12.29 16.47 4.12
CA LEU A 283 -12.60 15.02 4.09
C LEU A 283 -13.88 14.69 4.88
N MET A 284 -14.63 13.71 4.35
CA MET A 284 -15.64 12.96 5.08
C MET A 284 -15.04 11.63 5.53
N VAL A 285 -14.97 11.40 6.83
CA VAL A 285 -14.45 10.17 7.44
C VAL A 285 -15.58 9.47 8.19
N GLU A 286 -15.97 8.27 7.76
CA GLU A 286 -17.12 7.54 8.30
C GLU A 286 -18.38 8.44 8.39
N GLY A 287 -18.59 9.26 7.37
CA GLY A 287 -19.72 10.19 7.27
C GLY A 287 -19.64 11.43 8.17
N LYS A 288 -18.47 11.73 8.77
CA LYS A 288 -18.25 12.93 9.60
C LYS A 288 -17.20 13.83 8.99
N PRO A 289 -17.34 15.16 9.11
CA PRO A 289 -16.37 16.09 8.58
C PRO A 289 -15.05 16.08 9.36
N VAL A 290 -13.95 16.00 8.63
CA VAL A 290 -12.57 16.09 9.14
C VAL A 290 -11.77 16.96 8.18
N ILE A 291 -11.16 18.02 8.69
CA ILE A 291 -10.30 18.88 7.89
C ILE A 291 -8.86 18.68 8.31
N VAL A 292 -8.01 18.38 7.33
CA VAL A 292 -6.57 18.18 7.55
C VAL A 292 -5.81 19.37 7.02
N PHE A 293 -4.97 19.99 7.87
CA PHE A 293 -4.11 21.10 7.48
C PHE A 293 -2.65 20.68 7.43
N ILE A 294 -2.01 20.97 6.30
CA ILE A 294 -0.60 20.71 6.03
C ILE A 294 0.07 21.95 5.44
N PRO A 295 1.43 22.04 5.43
CA PRO A 295 2.13 23.10 4.70
C PRO A 295 1.73 23.15 3.22
N GLY A 296 1.57 24.33 2.68
CA GLY A 296 0.97 24.56 1.36
C GLY A 296 1.79 24.04 0.18
N ASP A 297 3.09 23.89 0.34
CA ASP A 297 4.01 23.32 -0.65
C ASP A 297 4.02 21.77 -0.63
N ARG A 298 3.15 21.14 0.17
CA ARG A 298 3.11 19.69 0.39
C ARG A 298 1.79 19.06 -0.02
N GLU A 299 1.83 17.74 -0.22
CA GLU A 299 0.65 16.90 -0.42
C GLU A 299 0.40 16.01 0.80
N LEU A 300 -0.89 15.77 1.06
CA LEU A 300 -1.31 14.85 2.11
C LEU A 300 -1.01 13.41 1.71
N ASN A 301 -0.36 12.66 2.59
CA ASN A 301 -0.19 11.23 2.46
C ASN A 301 -1.41 10.51 3.06
N MET A 302 -2.26 9.99 2.19
CA MET A 302 -3.50 9.33 2.60
C MET A 302 -3.24 8.07 3.43
N SER A 303 -2.22 7.27 3.11
CA SER A 303 -1.87 6.05 3.85
C SER A 303 -1.48 6.35 5.31
N LYS A 304 -0.73 7.44 5.54
CA LYS A 304 -0.40 7.90 6.89
C LYS A 304 -1.64 8.38 7.66
N LEU A 305 -2.54 9.09 6.98
CA LEU A 305 -3.80 9.54 7.59
C LEU A 305 -4.71 8.36 7.96
N VAL A 306 -4.86 7.38 7.06
CA VAL A 306 -5.60 6.12 7.31
C VAL A 306 -5.05 5.40 8.54
N SER A 307 -3.73 5.29 8.63
CA SER A 307 -3.04 4.66 9.77
C SER A 307 -3.29 5.40 11.09
N TYR A 308 -3.32 6.74 11.06
CA TYR A 308 -3.64 7.55 12.24
C TYR A 308 -5.10 7.42 12.67
N LEU A 309 -6.02 7.53 11.71
CA LEU A 309 -7.47 7.46 11.96
C LEU A 309 -7.93 6.05 12.34
N LYS A 310 -7.16 5.02 11.98
CA LYS A 310 -7.53 3.60 12.13
C LYS A 310 -8.87 3.26 11.46
N CYS A 311 -9.14 3.91 10.36
CA CYS A 311 -10.36 3.82 9.56
C CYS A 311 -10.00 3.25 8.18
N PRO A 312 -10.81 2.38 7.58
CA PRO A 312 -10.56 1.90 6.22
C PRO A 312 -10.54 3.04 5.21
N GLU A 313 -9.63 2.99 4.24
CA GLU A 313 -9.46 4.05 3.24
C GLU A 313 -10.76 4.36 2.47
N HIS A 314 -11.56 3.33 2.17
CA HIS A 314 -12.83 3.50 1.45
C HIS A 314 -13.95 4.20 2.26
N GLU A 315 -13.75 4.42 3.55
CA GLU A 315 -14.63 5.23 4.42
C GLU A 315 -14.15 6.71 4.50
N ILE A 316 -13.10 7.05 3.74
CA ILE A 316 -12.57 8.41 3.62
C ILE A 316 -12.85 8.92 2.22
N GLU A 317 -13.64 9.96 2.09
CA GLU A 317 -14.02 10.58 0.83
C GLU A 317 -13.70 12.08 0.85
N MET A 318 -13.42 12.67 -0.31
CA MET A 318 -13.35 14.14 -0.42
C MET A 318 -14.73 14.73 -0.23
N MET A 319 -14.82 15.84 0.51
CA MET A 319 -16.08 16.57 0.66
C MET A 319 -16.60 17.11 -0.68
N GLU A 320 -17.90 17.04 -0.86
CA GLU A 320 -18.59 17.80 -1.91
C GLU A 320 -18.78 19.27 -1.45
N GLU A 321 -18.97 20.18 -2.40
CA GLU A 321 -19.19 21.60 -2.09
C GLU A 321 -20.31 21.84 -1.06
N LYS A 322 -21.38 21.03 -1.13
CA LYS A 322 -22.50 21.10 -0.17
C LYS A 322 -22.08 20.83 1.28
N ASP A 323 -21.11 19.94 1.47
CA ASP A 323 -20.63 19.53 2.79
C ASP A 323 -19.75 20.64 3.38
N ILE A 324 -18.92 21.27 2.55
CA ILE A 324 -18.09 22.43 2.94
C ILE A 324 -18.98 23.62 3.34
N ILE A 325 -20.03 23.89 2.55
CA ILE A 325 -21.00 24.96 2.83
C ILE A 325 -21.75 24.69 4.16
N ALA A 326 -22.07 23.41 4.43
CA ALA A 326 -22.73 23.02 5.69
C ALA A 326 -21.87 23.30 6.94
N LEU A 327 -20.55 23.39 6.79
CA LEU A 327 -19.61 23.78 7.85
C LEU A 327 -19.45 25.30 8.00
N ASN A 328 -20.29 26.11 7.33
CA ASN A 328 -20.14 27.56 7.23
C ASN A 328 -18.80 27.98 6.62
N SER A 329 -18.28 27.20 5.70
CA SER A 329 -17.09 27.51 4.92
C SER A 329 -17.43 27.70 3.44
N SER A 330 -16.45 28.13 2.65
CA SER A 330 -16.58 28.31 1.20
C SER A 330 -15.57 27.44 0.46
N PRO A 331 -15.99 26.69 -0.58
CA PRO A 331 -15.10 25.84 -1.35
C PRO A 331 -13.88 26.59 -1.91
N GLY A 332 -12.68 26.09 -1.57
CA GLY A 332 -11.39 26.71 -1.90
C GLY A 332 -10.93 27.82 -0.95
N PHE A 333 -11.70 28.07 0.14
CA PHE A 333 -11.36 29.08 1.15
C PHE A 333 -11.47 28.52 2.58
N THR A 334 -11.40 27.19 2.74
CA THR A 334 -11.46 26.55 4.05
C THR A 334 -10.26 26.92 4.90
N GLY A 335 -10.52 27.38 6.14
CA GLY A 335 -9.50 27.73 7.11
C GLY A 335 -9.87 27.24 8.52
N PRO A 336 -8.88 27.12 9.43
CA PRO A 336 -9.10 26.49 10.73
C PRO A 336 -9.84 27.38 11.75
N ILE A 337 -9.88 28.70 11.53
CA ILE A 337 -10.43 29.66 12.51
C ILE A 337 -11.97 29.68 12.40
N GLY A 338 -12.63 29.32 13.52
CA GLY A 338 -14.10 29.35 13.61
C GLY A 338 -14.80 28.22 12.84
N LEU A 339 -14.07 27.18 12.42
CA LEU A 339 -14.63 26.03 11.74
C LEU A 339 -15.19 25.02 12.76
N ASP A 340 -16.44 24.62 12.60
CA ASP A 340 -17.08 23.58 13.44
C ASP A 340 -16.85 22.18 12.85
N SER A 341 -15.62 21.71 12.97
CA SER A 341 -15.19 20.40 12.46
C SER A 341 -14.04 19.85 13.29
N ARG A 342 -13.80 18.55 13.17
CA ARG A 342 -12.57 17.92 13.65
C ARG A 342 -11.41 18.42 12.80
N ILE A 343 -10.43 19.05 13.45
CA ILE A 343 -9.23 19.59 12.80
C ILE A 343 -8.03 18.72 13.14
N ILE A 344 -7.34 18.24 12.11
CA ILE A 344 -6.08 17.49 12.21
C ILE A 344 -4.99 18.32 11.56
N ILE A 345 -3.81 18.38 12.16
CA ILE A 345 -2.67 19.14 11.63
C ILE A 345 -1.42 18.29 11.59
N ASP A 346 -0.61 18.48 10.56
CA ASP A 346 0.76 17.98 10.54
C ASP A 346 1.61 18.73 11.59
N SER A 347 2.49 18.02 12.27
CA SER A 347 3.29 18.57 13.37
C SER A 347 4.13 19.80 12.97
N ARG A 348 4.55 19.91 11.69
CA ARG A 348 5.35 21.04 11.18
C ARG A 348 4.57 22.35 11.24
N VAL A 349 3.23 22.30 11.14
CA VAL A 349 2.37 23.48 11.27
C VAL A 349 2.55 24.17 12.64
N THR A 350 2.84 23.40 13.69
CA THR A 350 3.09 23.95 15.04
C THR A 350 4.37 24.75 15.13
N GLN A 351 5.29 24.57 14.20
CA GLN A 351 6.60 25.25 14.14
C GLN A 351 6.55 26.48 13.22
N MET A 352 5.56 26.57 12.34
CA MET A 352 5.35 27.69 11.42
C MET A 352 4.81 28.93 12.17
N LYS A 353 5.17 30.12 11.69
CA LYS A 353 4.65 31.39 12.17
C LYS A 353 4.15 32.27 11.04
N ASN A 354 3.11 33.06 11.33
CA ASN A 354 2.58 34.10 10.44
C ASN A 354 2.12 33.56 9.07
N PHE A 355 1.58 32.36 9.06
CA PHE A 355 1.16 31.71 7.81
C PHE A 355 -0.22 32.22 7.33
N VAL A 356 -0.56 31.89 6.09
CA VAL A 356 -1.83 32.25 5.45
C VAL A 356 -2.78 31.06 5.45
N VAL A 357 -4.05 31.31 5.78
CA VAL A 357 -5.13 30.31 5.76
C VAL A 357 -6.36 30.84 5.03
N GLY A 358 -7.27 29.98 4.60
CA GLY A 358 -8.60 30.37 4.15
C GLY A 358 -9.38 31.07 5.28
N ALA A 359 -10.27 31.99 4.91
CA ALA A 359 -11.10 32.75 5.88
C ALA A 359 -12.52 32.18 6.04
N ASN A 360 -12.80 30.98 5.53
CA ASN A 360 -14.12 30.36 5.43
C ASN A 360 -15.15 31.23 4.68
N GLU A 361 -14.69 32.23 3.96
CA GLU A 361 -15.50 33.17 3.19
C GLU A 361 -14.92 33.34 1.79
N GLU A 362 -15.78 33.33 0.78
CA GLU A 362 -15.36 33.43 -0.61
C GLU A 362 -14.54 34.71 -0.86
N ASN A 363 -13.40 34.55 -1.55
CA ASN A 363 -12.44 35.60 -1.88
C ASN A 363 -11.69 36.21 -0.68
N TYR A 364 -11.65 35.57 0.48
CA TYR A 364 -10.89 36.05 1.62
C TYR A 364 -9.93 34.99 2.19
N HIS A 365 -8.77 35.48 2.63
CA HIS A 365 -7.78 34.72 3.43
C HIS A 365 -7.42 35.49 4.70
N ILE A 366 -6.79 34.83 5.65
CA ILE A 366 -6.24 35.44 6.87
C ILE A 366 -4.74 35.24 6.86
N LYS A 367 -3.99 36.33 6.94
CA LYS A 367 -2.52 36.33 7.10
C LYS A 367 -2.12 36.35 8.58
N ASN A 368 -0.85 36.01 8.83
CA ASN A 368 -0.21 36.08 10.13
C ASN A 368 -0.89 35.17 11.19
N VAL A 369 -1.45 34.06 10.72
CA VAL A 369 -2.08 33.08 11.62
C VAL A 369 -0.99 32.25 12.31
N ASN A 370 -1.21 31.93 13.59
CA ASN A 370 -0.28 31.17 14.40
C ASN A 370 -1.02 30.07 15.16
N TYR A 371 -0.50 28.83 15.08
CA TYR A 371 -1.03 27.72 15.86
C TYR A 371 -0.93 28.00 17.37
N GLY A 372 -1.97 27.63 18.12
CA GLY A 372 -2.07 27.84 19.56
C GLY A 372 -2.51 29.24 20.00
N ASP A 373 -2.44 30.25 19.11
CA ASP A 373 -2.96 31.58 19.37
C ASP A 373 -4.32 31.82 18.67
N ASP A 374 -4.43 31.41 17.39
CA ASP A 374 -5.59 31.66 16.57
C ASP A 374 -6.52 30.45 16.42
N PHE A 375 -5.95 29.24 16.49
CA PHE A 375 -6.69 27.97 16.43
C PHE A 375 -5.91 26.83 17.08
N GLU A 376 -6.60 25.71 17.33
CA GLU A 376 -6.05 24.46 17.80
C GLU A 376 -6.52 23.28 16.94
N GLY A 377 -5.83 22.13 17.00
CA GLY A 377 -6.19 20.91 16.31
C GLY A 377 -5.40 19.71 16.83
N GLU A 378 -5.78 18.52 16.40
CA GLU A 378 -5.08 17.28 16.73
C GLU A 378 -3.76 17.21 15.95
N ILE A 379 -2.64 17.07 16.66
CA ILE A 379 -1.30 17.04 16.06
C ILE A 379 -0.96 15.61 15.65
N VAL A 380 -0.56 15.42 14.39
CA VAL A 380 0.01 14.18 13.88
C VAL A 380 1.45 14.41 13.44
N GLU A 381 2.35 13.52 13.81
CA GLU A 381 3.80 13.70 13.63
C GLU A 381 4.19 13.88 12.17
N ASP A 382 3.63 13.06 11.27
CA ASP A 382 3.94 13.09 9.84
C ASP A 382 2.73 12.68 9.00
N LEU A 383 2.18 13.63 8.24
CA LEU A 383 1.08 13.42 7.29
C LEU A 383 1.51 13.74 5.85
N LEU A 384 2.78 14.07 5.62
CA LEU A 384 3.23 14.56 4.34
C LEU A 384 3.63 13.43 3.39
N MET A 385 3.34 13.61 2.10
CA MET A 385 3.91 12.83 1.02
C MET A 385 5.34 13.28 0.76
N VAL A 386 6.24 12.31 0.58
CA VAL A 386 7.62 12.61 0.16
C VAL A 386 7.62 13.10 -1.28
N GLN A 387 8.49 14.06 -1.60
CA GLN A 387 8.59 14.66 -2.94
C GLN A 387 10.04 14.90 -3.37
N ASP A 388 10.23 15.20 -4.64
CA ASP A 388 11.55 15.55 -5.17
C ASP A 388 12.13 16.77 -4.43
N GLY A 389 13.41 16.69 -4.11
CA GLY A 389 14.10 17.68 -3.28
C GLY A 389 14.11 17.36 -1.78
N ASP A 390 13.35 16.39 -1.31
CA ASP A 390 13.44 15.93 0.08
C ASP A 390 14.77 15.23 0.33
N ILE A 391 15.17 15.19 1.59
CA ILE A 391 16.46 14.67 2.02
C ILE A 391 16.31 13.49 2.97
N ASP A 392 17.30 12.61 2.94
CA ASP A 392 17.45 11.53 3.89
C ASP A 392 17.58 12.09 5.32
N PRO A 393 16.76 11.64 6.27
CA PRO A 393 16.80 12.13 7.64
C PRO A 393 18.15 11.89 8.36
N GLU A 394 18.91 10.87 7.95
CA GLU A 394 20.20 10.52 8.59
C GLU A 394 21.36 11.26 7.94
N THR A 395 21.54 11.11 6.64
CA THR A 395 22.74 11.64 5.94
C THR A 395 22.55 13.07 5.43
N LYS A 396 21.31 13.56 5.37
CA LYS A 396 20.93 14.85 4.77
C LYS A 396 21.21 14.94 3.26
N SER A 397 21.49 13.82 2.62
CA SER A 397 21.64 13.73 1.16
C SER A 397 20.28 13.78 0.46
N PRO A 398 20.17 14.33 -0.76
CA PRO A 398 18.92 14.31 -1.52
C PRO A 398 18.41 12.89 -1.76
N LEU A 399 17.12 12.68 -1.56
CA LEU A 399 16.48 11.41 -1.89
C LEU A 399 16.36 11.25 -3.41
N LYS A 400 16.48 10.02 -3.86
CA LYS A 400 16.24 9.60 -5.24
C LYS A 400 14.92 8.87 -5.32
N PHE A 401 14.23 9.07 -6.44
CA PHE A 401 12.96 8.45 -6.72
C PHE A 401 13.06 7.51 -7.92
N LYS A 402 12.47 6.34 -7.81
CA LYS A 402 12.30 5.39 -8.91
C LYS A 402 10.92 4.77 -8.88
N ARG A 403 10.43 4.37 -10.03
CA ARG A 403 9.25 3.54 -10.13
C ARG A 403 9.64 2.07 -10.13
N GLY A 404 8.69 1.22 -9.73
CA GLY A 404 8.89 -0.21 -9.77
C GLY A 404 7.61 -1.01 -9.69
N ILE A 405 7.76 -2.29 -9.89
CA ILE A 405 6.70 -3.29 -9.82
C ILE A 405 6.91 -4.09 -8.54
N GLU A 406 5.97 -4.02 -7.61
CA GLU A 406 5.97 -4.85 -6.40
C GLU A 406 5.84 -6.32 -6.78
N VAL A 407 6.89 -7.10 -6.65
CA VAL A 407 6.92 -8.53 -7.00
C VAL A 407 6.79 -9.43 -5.78
N GLY A 408 7.06 -8.93 -4.60
CA GLY A 408 6.88 -9.63 -3.33
C GLY A 408 6.72 -8.68 -2.16
N ASN A 409 6.07 -9.18 -1.10
CA ASN A 409 5.89 -8.46 0.13
C ASN A 409 5.96 -9.40 1.34
N ILE A 410 6.52 -8.92 2.44
CA ILE A 410 6.68 -9.68 3.67
C ILE A 410 6.22 -8.85 4.86
N PHE A 411 5.47 -9.47 5.79
CA PHE A 411 4.81 -8.80 6.91
C PHE A 411 5.12 -9.47 8.24
N GLN A 412 5.41 -8.68 9.26
CA GLN A 412 5.38 -9.10 10.66
C GLN A 412 3.98 -8.83 11.22
N LEU A 413 3.10 -9.83 11.18
CA LEU A 413 1.71 -9.70 11.62
C LEU A 413 1.57 -9.63 13.15
N GLY A 414 2.58 -10.12 13.88
CA GLY A 414 2.51 -10.26 15.32
C GLY A 414 1.40 -11.19 15.76
N GLN A 415 0.58 -10.78 16.71
CA GLN A 415 -0.53 -11.56 17.25
C GLN A 415 -1.91 -11.08 16.75
N LYS A 416 -1.98 -10.30 15.68
CA LYS A 416 -3.25 -9.71 15.20
C LYS A 416 -4.30 -10.78 14.93
N TYR A 417 -3.98 -11.76 14.09
CA TYR A 417 -4.92 -12.82 13.68
C TYR A 417 -5.11 -13.87 14.76
N SER A 418 -4.04 -14.31 15.41
CA SER A 418 -4.12 -15.30 16.46
C SER A 418 -4.99 -14.83 17.64
N LYS A 419 -4.92 -13.54 18.02
CA LYS A 419 -5.78 -12.95 19.05
C LYS A 419 -7.23 -12.82 18.61
N SER A 420 -7.48 -12.24 17.45
CA SER A 420 -8.84 -12.01 16.95
C SER A 420 -9.59 -13.33 16.71
N MET A 421 -8.90 -14.35 16.23
CA MET A 421 -9.47 -15.67 15.94
C MET A 421 -9.32 -16.68 17.08
N ASN A 422 -8.81 -16.26 18.25
CA ASN A 422 -8.55 -17.11 19.41
C ASN A 422 -7.74 -18.37 19.09
N ALA A 423 -6.66 -18.20 18.31
CA ALA A 423 -5.75 -19.25 17.91
C ALA A 423 -4.59 -19.35 18.92
N THR A 424 -4.60 -20.42 19.74
CA THR A 424 -3.66 -20.62 20.85
C THR A 424 -2.96 -21.98 20.78
N PHE A 425 -1.81 -22.05 21.45
CA PHE A 425 -1.07 -23.27 21.73
C PHE A 425 -0.68 -23.29 23.23
N LEU A 426 -0.30 -24.47 23.74
CA LEU A 426 0.22 -24.60 25.11
C LEU A 426 1.74 -24.45 25.10
N ASP A 427 2.25 -23.54 25.93
CA ASP A 427 3.68 -23.38 26.18
C ASP A 427 4.27 -24.51 27.02
N GLU A 428 5.56 -24.43 27.35
CA GLU A 428 6.27 -25.44 28.16
C GLU A 428 5.71 -25.63 29.57
N ASN A 429 4.99 -24.62 30.10
CA ASN A 429 4.37 -24.62 31.37
C ASN A 429 2.89 -25.04 31.32
N GLY A 430 2.39 -25.40 30.15
CA GLY A 430 0.99 -25.75 29.91
C GLY A 430 0.04 -24.54 29.89
N LYS A 431 0.54 -23.34 29.75
CA LYS A 431 -0.23 -22.11 29.66
C LYS A 431 -0.57 -21.81 28.21
N GLU A 432 -1.77 -21.35 27.92
CA GLU A 432 -2.19 -20.89 26.59
C GLU A 432 -1.46 -19.61 26.20
N GLN A 433 -0.92 -19.62 24.99
CA GLN A 433 -0.26 -18.50 24.34
C GLN A 433 -0.84 -18.33 22.93
N PHE A 434 -0.90 -17.08 22.42
CA PHE A 434 -1.25 -16.79 21.04
C PHE A 434 -0.03 -16.94 20.14
N PHE A 435 -0.23 -17.47 18.92
CA PHE A 435 0.84 -17.53 17.93
C PHE A 435 1.33 -16.14 17.53
N TRP A 436 2.64 -16.01 17.36
CA TRP A 436 3.24 -14.92 16.64
C TRP A 436 3.35 -15.30 15.16
N MET A 437 2.94 -14.43 14.28
CA MET A 437 2.72 -14.75 12.87
C MET A 437 3.45 -13.81 11.94
N GLY A 438 3.93 -14.37 10.82
CA GLY A 438 4.35 -13.64 9.65
C GLY A 438 3.52 -14.04 8.43
N SER A 439 3.41 -13.15 7.45
CA SER A 439 2.77 -13.40 6.15
C SER A 439 3.72 -12.93 5.04
N TYR A 440 3.82 -13.70 3.98
CA TYR A 440 4.78 -13.48 2.90
C TYR A 440 4.10 -13.79 1.59
N GLY A 441 4.34 -12.99 0.53
CA GLY A 441 3.71 -13.21 -0.75
C GLY A 441 4.60 -12.87 -1.94
N ILE A 442 4.62 -13.74 -2.95
CA ILE A 442 5.24 -13.50 -4.26
C ILE A 442 4.16 -13.50 -5.33
N GLY A 443 4.06 -12.42 -6.08
CA GLY A 443 3.21 -12.36 -7.27
C GLY A 443 3.84 -13.12 -8.42
N VAL A 444 3.52 -14.41 -8.56
CA VAL A 444 4.13 -15.30 -9.58
C VAL A 444 3.89 -14.78 -11.00
N THR A 445 2.64 -14.45 -11.33
CA THR A 445 2.30 -13.90 -12.65
C THR A 445 2.81 -12.48 -12.85
N ARG A 446 2.83 -11.67 -11.79
CA ARG A 446 3.41 -10.33 -11.79
C ARG A 446 4.93 -10.37 -12.01
N SER A 447 5.63 -11.32 -11.42
CA SER A 447 7.07 -11.54 -11.67
C SER A 447 7.37 -11.85 -13.14
N VAL A 448 6.50 -12.59 -13.84
CA VAL A 448 6.65 -12.79 -15.29
C VAL A 448 6.59 -11.46 -16.05
N SER A 449 5.64 -10.57 -15.69
CA SER A 449 5.56 -9.23 -16.27
C SER A 449 6.82 -8.41 -16.02
N ALA A 450 7.29 -8.40 -14.76
CA ALA A 450 8.51 -7.67 -14.36
C ALA A 450 9.77 -8.15 -15.10
N ILE A 451 9.92 -9.47 -15.26
CA ILE A 451 11.03 -10.04 -16.03
C ILE A 451 11.02 -9.54 -17.47
N VAL A 452 9.85 -9.50 -18.12
CA VAL A 452 9.72 -8.99 -19.48
C VAL A 452 10.00 -7.49 -19.55
N GLU A 453 9.50 -6.69 -18.61
CA GLU A 453 9.76 -5.25 -18.58
C GLU A 453 11.26 -4.92 -18.44
N GLN A 454 12.01 -5.70 -17.67
CA GLN A 454 13.44 -5.43 -17.48
C GLN A 454 14.33 -6.01 -18.59
N ASN A 455 13.88 -7.03 -19.32
CA ASN A 455 14.74 -7.77 -20.25
C ASN A 455 14.31 -7.69 -21.72
N HIS A 456 13.32 -6.88 -22.06
CA HIS A 456 12.93 -6.66 -23.46
C HIS A 456 13.86 -5.65 -24.14
N ASP A 457 13.94 -5.75 -25.46
CA ASP A 457 14.57 -4.76 -26.35
C ASP A 457 13.65 -4.44 -27.54
N ASP A 458 14.14 -3.66 -28.48
CA ASP A 458 13.40 -3.28 -29.69
C ASP A 458 13.04 -4.46 -30.60
N LYS A 459 13.66 -5.63 -30.39
CA LYS A 459 13.45 -6.87 -31.17
C LYS A 459 12.48 -7.84 -30.47
N GLY A 460 12.23 -7.63 -29.18
CA GLY A 460 11.34 -8.47 -28.41
C GLY A 460 11.85 -8.80 -27.00
N MET A 461 11.57 -10.03 -26.51
CA MET A 461 11.94 -10.54 -25.20
C MET A 461 12.66 -11.89 -25.32
#